data_3815b7c864e01e287577137c1c3b2cb4
#
_entry.id   3815b7c864e01e287577137c1c3b2cb4
#
_cell.length_a   1.000
_cell.length_b   1.000
_cell.length_c   1.000
_cell.angle_alpha   90.00
_cell.angle_beta   90.00
_cell.angle_gamma   90.00
#
_symmetry.space_group_name_H-M   'P 1'
#
loop_
_entity.id
_entity.type
_entity.pdbx_description
1 polymer ?
#
loop_
_entity_poly.entity_id
_entity_poly.type
_entity_poly.pdbx_seq_one_letter_code
_entity_poly.pdbx_strand_id
1 'polypeptide(L)'
;TDVTWWRELDLPVRTVIQRDGKFAAETPDWIPEGGATEAYQRLAGLRSKNAQDEIAAMLAEAGEMDGDPRPITHPVKFFEKGDKPLEIVSSRQWYIRNGGRGDDLRQALIDRGDEMNWVPSYMQTRYTSWIEGLNGDWLISRQRFFGVP
;
A
#
# COMPACT_ATOMS: atom_id res chain seq x y z
N THR A 1 -10.01 2.10 -4.14
CA THR A 1 -10.76 3.25 -3.56
C THR A 1 -9.88 3.99 -2.55
N ASP A 2 -9.42 3.37 -1.46
CA ASP A 2 -8.68 4.03 -0.37
C ASP A 2 -7.35 4.66 -0.84
N VAL A 3 -6.59 3.96 -1.68
CA VAL A 3 -5.35 4.50 -2.27
C VAL A 3 -5.64 5.69 -3.21
N THR A 4 -6.77 5.67 -3.91
CA THR A 4 -7.21 6.78 -4.75
C THR A 4 -7.53 7.99 -3.89
N TRP A 5 -8.34 7.83 -2.88
CA TRP A 5 -8.69 8.91 -1.93
C TRP A 5 -7.47 9.44 -1.18
N TRP A 6 -6.60 8.55 -0.72
CA TRP A 6 -5.34 8.96 -0.10
C TRP A 6 -4.55 9.92 -0.99
N ARG A 7 -4.46 9.60 -2.28
CA ARG A 7 -3.71 10.40 -3.25
C ARG A 7 -4.42 11.70 -3.62
N GLU A 8 -5.72 11.63 -3.88
CA GLU A 8 -6.52 12.79 -4.34
C GLU A 8 -6.75 13.81 -3.22
N LEU A 9 -6.86 13.36 -1.98
CA LEU A 9 -7.13 14.18 -0.81
C LEU A 9 -5.87 14.47 0.03
N ASP A 10 -4.70 14.05 -0.44
CA ASP A 10 -3.42 14.18 0.27
C ASP A 10 -3.49 13.75 1.75
N LEU A 11 -4.13 12.62 2.00
CA LEU A 11 -4.34 12.11 3.35
C LEU A 11 -3.03 11.60 3.97
N PRO A 12 -2.82 11.78 5.29
CA PRO A 12 -1.64 11.27 5.96
C PRO A 12 -1.64 9.73 5.99
N VAL A 13 -0.47 9.14 5.79
CA VAL A 13 -0.27 7.69 5.95
C VAL A 13 -0.06 7.36 7.42
N ARG A 14 -0.95 6.55 8.00
CA ARG A 14 -0.89 6.07 9.38
C ARG A 14 -0.62 4.58 9.40
N THR A 15 0.65 4.22 9.37
CA THR A 15 1.07 2.81 9.34
C THR A 15 1.17 2.26 10.76
N VAL A 16 0.49 1.15 11.03
CA VAL A 16 0.56 0.43 12.29
C VAL A 16 1.06 -1.00 12.12
N ILE A 17 0.84 -1.62 10.96
CA ILE A 17 1.26 -3.01 10.70
C ILE A 17 2.66 -3.02 10.09
N GLN A 18 3.57 -3.76 10.70
CA GLN A 18 4.95 -3.93 10.29
C GLN A 18 5.09 -5.09 9.29
N ARG A 19 6.29 -5.22 8.71
CA ARG A 19 6.58 -6.23 7.66
C ARG A 19 6.42 -7.68 8.13
N ASP A 20 6.45 -7.93 9.43
CA ASP A 20 6.21 -9.25 10.04
C ASP A 20 4.71 -9.54 10.28
N GLY A 21 3.83 -8.63 9.88
CA GLY A 21 2.38 -8.72 10.04
C GLY A 21 1.89 -8.46 11.47
N LYS A 22 2.70 -7.76 12.26
CA LYS A 22 2.32 -7.37 13.63
C LYS A 22 2.16 -5.86 13.73
N PHE A 23 1.42 -5.43 14.74
CA PHE A 23 1.38 -4.04 15.13
C PHE A 23 2.77 -3.58 15.61
N ALA A 24 3.15 -2.35 15.30
CA ALA A 24 4.42 -1.79 15.76
C ALA A 24 4.53 -1.89 17.28
N ALA A 25 5.69 -2.31 17.77
CA ALA A 25 5.93 -2.42 19.20
C ALA A 25 5.99 -1.05 19.88
N GLU A 26 6.46 -0.05 19.15
CA GLU A 26 6.50 1.35 19.59
C GLU A 26 5.23 2.07 19.19
N THR A 27 4.72 2.92 20.08
CA THR A 27 3.56 3.76 19.76
C THR A 27 3.94 4.75 18.67
N PRO A 28 3.19 4.79 17.54
CA PRO A 28 3.43 5.76 16.48
C PRO A 28 3.26 7.21 16.97
N ASP A 29 4.11 8.12 16.50
CA ASP A 29 4.14 9.53 16.89
C ASP A 29 2.82 10.30 16.67
N TRP A 30 1.99 9.80 15.75
CA TRP A 30 0.68 10.41 15.47
C TRP A 30 -0.43 9.97 16.44
N ILE A 31 -0.17 9.05 17.37
CA ILE A 31 -1.09 8.66 18.44
C ILE A 31 -0.89 9.63 19.61
N PRO A 32 -1.96 10.33 20.05
CA PRO A 32 -1.87 11.26 21.18
C PRO A 32 -1.41 10.57 22.47
N GLU A 33 -0.70 11.30 23.30
CA GLU A 33 -0.33 10.82 24.64
C GLU A 33 -1.56 10.61 25.54
N GLY A 34 -1.42 9.79 26.57
CA GLY A 34 -2.48 9.43 27.51
C GLY A 34 -3.23 8.17 27.13
N GLY A 35 -4.55 8.16 27.29
CA GLY A 35 -5.39 6.97 27.09
C GLY A 35 -5.27 6.33 25.71
N ALA A 36 -4.98 7.11 24.66
CA ALA A 36 -4.75 6.58 23.32
C ALA A 36 -3.45 5.78 23.23
N THR A 37 -2.38 6.26 23.89
CA THR A 37 -1.12 5.53 24.01
C THR A 37 -1.31 4.23 24.81
N GLU A 38 -2.02 4.27 25.93
CA GLU A 38 -2.31 3.10 26.75
C GLU A 38 -3.12 2.06 25.97
N ALA A 39 -4.13 2.50 25.23
CA ALA A 39 -4.92 1.64 24.34
C ALA A 39 -4.05 1.00 23.26
N TYR A 40 -3.14 1.77 22.65
CA TYR A 40 -2.23 1.22 21.63
C TYR A 40 -1.26 0.19 22.22
N GLN A 41 -0.77 0.37 23.44
CA GLN A 41 0.14 -0.58 24.10
C GLN A 41 -0.49 -1.98 24.26
N ARG A 42 -1.82 -2.07 24.37
CA ARG A 42 -2.52 -3.36 24.38
C ARG A 42 -2.46 -4.06 23.01
N LEU A 43 -2.30 -3.32 21.91
CA LEU A 43 -2.22 -3.84 20.54
C LEU A 43 -0.79 -4.09 20.08
N ALA A 44 0.20 -3.43 20.71
CA ALA A 44 1.60 -3.48 20.32
C ALA A 44 2.14 -4.92 20.23
N GLY A 45 2.76 -5.25 19.10
CA GLY A 45 3.30 -6.59 18.83
C GLY A 45 2.28 -7.69 18.52
N LEU A 46 0.98 -7.41 18.59
CA LEU A 46 -0.05 -8.37 18.21
C LEU A 46 -0.16 -8.52 16.69
N ARG A 47 -0.57 -9.69 16.24
CA ARG A 47 -1.02 -9.92 14.85
C ARG A 47 -2.44 -9.40 14.66
N SER A 48 -2.79 -9.07 13.42
CA SER A 48 -4.10 -8.48 13.06
C SER A 48 -5.29 -9.22 13.68
N LYS A 49 -5.29 -10.55 13.66
CA LYS A 49 -6.38 -11.33 14.25
C LYS A 49 -6.50 -11.13 15.75
N ASN A 50 -5.38 -11.23 16.49
CA ASN A 50 -5.38 -11.03 17.94
C ASN A 50 -5.71 -9.57 18.31
N ALA A 51 -5.26 -8.61 17.48
CA ALA A 51 -5.59 -7.21 17.67
C ALA A 51 -7.07 -6.92 17.47
N GLN A 52 -7.74 -7.61 16.55
CA GLN A 52 -9.20 -7.51 16.39
C GLN A 52 -9.94 -7.98 17.64
N ASP A 53 -9.53 -9.12 18.20
CA ASP A 53 -10.14 -9.66 19.42
C ASP A 53 -9.90 -8.71 20.60
N GLU A 54 -8.70 -8.14 20.72
CA GLU A 54 -8.35 -7.17 21.76
C GLU A 54 -9.14 -5.84 21.61
N ILE A 55 -9.27 -5.32 20.39
CA ILE A 55 -10.06 -4.11 20.12
C ILE A 55 -11.54 -4.35 20.49
N ALA A 56 -12.09 -5.51 20.16
CA ALA A 56 -13.45 -5.85 20.53
C ALA A 56 -13.62 -5.86 22.05
N ALA A 57 -12.67 -6.43 22.80
CA ALA A 57 -12.67 -6.40 24.26
C ALA A 57 -12.60 -4.97 24.81
N MET A 58 -11.72 -4.14 24.26
CA MET A 58 -11.59 -2.72 24.67
C MET A 58 -12.87 -1.93 24.44
N LEU A 59 -13.53 -2.12 23.29
CA LEU A 59 -14.80 -1.45 22.98
C LEU A 59 -15.92 -1.92 23.92
N ALA A 60 -15.95 -3.20 24.27
CA ALA A 60 -16.91 -3.73 25.23
C ALA A 60 -16.67 -3.16 26.65
N GLU A 61 -15.41 -3.09 27.10
CA GLU A 61 -15.01 -2.47 28.38
C GLU A 61 -15.42 -0.99 28.45
N ALA A 62 -15.32 -0.27 27.33
CA ALA A 62 -15.71 1.14 27.22
C ALA A 62 -17.21 1.36 27.08
N GLY A 63 -18.01 0.30 26.86
CA GLY A 63 -19.44 0.41 26.58
C GLY A 63 -19.79 0.95 25.19
N GLU A 64 -18.81 0.95 24.27
CA GLU A 64 -18.93 1.45 22.90
C GLU A 64 -19.29 0.35 21.87
N MET A 65 -19.56 -0.86 22.33
CA MET A 65 -19.93 -1.99 21.49
C MET A 65 -21.46 -2.06 21.33
N ASP A 66 -21.95 -2.05 20.09
CA ASP A 66 -23.35 -2.31 19.78
C ASP A 66 -23.56 -3.78 19.37
N GLY A 67 -23.85 -4.62 20.35
CA GLY A 67 -24.03 -6.07 20.20
C GLY A 67 -22.72 -6.85 20.10
N ASP A 68 -22.83 -8.15 19.87
CA ASP A 68 -21.68 -9.05 19.80
C ASP A 68 -21.00 -9.04 18.42
N PRO A 69 -19.68 -9.27 18.35
CA PRO A 69 -18.98 -9.43 17.09
C PRO A 69 -19.56 -10.55 16.25
N ARG A 70 -19.89 -10.28 15.00
CA ARG A 70 -20.44 -11.27 14.08
C ARG A 70 -19.35 -11.77 13.14
N PRO A 71 -19.18 -13.10 12.98
CA PRO A 71 -18.24 -13.64 12.00
C PRO A 71 -18.71 -13.30 10.59
N ILE A 72 -17.80 -12.78 9.76
CA ILE A 72 -18.03 -12.55 8.34
C ILE A 72 -17.06 -13.40 7.52
N THR A 73 -17.48 -13.78 6.31
CA THR A 73 -16.61 -14.43 5.34
C THR A 73 -16.16 -13.38 4.33
N HIS A 74 -14.86 -13.18 4.22
CA HIS A 74 -14.26 -12.25 3.29
C HIS A 74 -13.12 -12.93 2.54
N PRO A 75 -13.10 -12.92 1.19
CA PRO A 75 -12.00 -13.49 0.42
C PRO A 75 -10.73 -12.64 0.61
N VAL A 76 -9.69 -13.26 1.10
CA VAL A 76 -8.36 -12.63 1.27
C VAL A 76 -7.32 -13.41 0.48
N LYS A 77 -6.27 -12.72 0.03
CA LYS A 77 -5.13 -13.37 -0.62
C LYS A 77 -4.24 -14.00 0.44
N PHE A 78 -3.83 -15.22 0.19
CA PHE A 78 -2.90 -15.95 1.04
C PHE A 78 -1.49 -15.93 0.45
N PHE A 79 -0.51 -16.17 1.31
CA PHE A 79 0.85 -16.40 0.87
C PHE A 79 0.91 -17.67 0.02
N GLU A 80 1.56 -17.58 -1.14
CA GLU A 80 1.60 -18.64 -2.17
C GLU A 80 2.13 -19.99 -1.66
N LYS A 81 3.02 -19.97 -0.67
CA LYS A 81 3.65 -21.16 -0.09
C LYS A 81 3.24 -21.42 1.36
N GLY A 82 2.06 -20.96 1.77
CA GLY A 82 1.59 -21.10 3.14
C GLY A 82 0.13 -20.77 3.31
N ASP A 83 -0.35 -20.95 4.52
CA ASP A 83 -1.74 -20.81 4.95
C ASP A 83 -2.03 -19.49 5.69
N LYS A 84 -1.11 -18.50 5.58
CA LYS A 84 -1.28 -17.20 6.24
C LYS A 84 -1.83 -16.16 5.28
N PRO A 85 -2.84 -15.39 5.70
CA PRO A 85 -3.34 -14.27 4.89
C PRO A 85 -2.25 -13.19 4.72
N LEU A 86 -2.31 -12.49 3.58
CA LEU A 86 -1.43 -11.37 3.32
C LEU A 86 -1.97 -10.11 3.99
N GLU A 87 -1.07 -9.33 4.56
CA GLU A 87 -1.35 -8.02 5.12
C GLU A 87 -0.90 -6.91 4.16
N ILE A 88 -1.58 -5.77 4.21
CA ILE A 88 -1.19 -4.57 3.48
C ILE A 88 -0.22 -3.78 4.35
N VAL A 89 1.02 -3.65 3.89
CA VAL A 89 2.08 -2.94 4.61
C VAL A 89 2.70 -1.86 3.75
N SER A 90 3.14 -0.78 4.37
CA SER A 90 3.92 0.27 3.71
C SER A 90 5.39 -0.13 3.69
N SER A 91 6.05 0.07 2.55
CA SER A 91 7.49 -0.16 2.40
C SER A 91 8.11 0.88 1.48
N ARG A 92 9.38 1.22 1.74
CA ARG A 92 10.15 2.07 0.82
C ARG A 92 10.50 1.27 -0.42
N GLN A 93 10.28 1.88 -1.60
CA GLN A 93 10.52 1.28 -2.89
C GLN A 93 11.21 2.28 -3.82
N TRP A 94 11.95 1.77 -4.79
CA TRP A 94 12.52 2.56 -5.87
C TRP A 94 11.56 2.61 -7.05
N TYR A 95 11.32 3.83 -7.54
CA TYR A 95 10.49 4.07 -8.71
C TYR A 95 11.27 4.89 -9.73
N ILE A 96 11.09 4.56 -11.00
CA ILE A 96 11.50 5.42 -12.12
C ILE A 96 10.27 6.22 -12.56
N ARG A 97 10.41 7.53 -12.60
CA ARG A 97 9.37 8.39 -13.19
C ARG A 97 9.32 8.14 -14.69
N ASN A 98 8.13 7.84 -15.20
CA ASN A 98 7.91 7.47 -16.60
C ASN A 98 6.76 8.21 -17.28
N GLY A 99 6.26 9.29 -16.67
CA GLY A 99 5.11 10.04 -17.20
C GLY A 99 3.74 9.44 -16.86
N GLY A 100 3.67 8.34 -16.12
CA GLY A 100 2.41 7.73 -15.73
C GLY A 100 1.63 8.49 -14.65
N ARG A 101 2.26 9.49 -13.99
CA ARG A 101 1.66 10.33 -12.95
C ARG A 101 1.70 11.83 -13.25
N GLY A 102 2.42 12.24 -14.28
CA GLY A 102 2.59 13.65 -14.60
C GLY A 102 2.49 13.90 -16.09
N ASP A 103 1.68 14.87 -16.47
CA ASP A 103 1.42 15.16 -17.87
C ASP A 103 2.63 15.77 -18.59
N ASP A 104 3.45 16.57 -17.88
CA ASP A 104 4.64 17.21 -18.46
C ASP A 104 5.64 16.19 -19.04
N LEU A 105 5.99 15.16 -18.25
CA LEU A 105 6.90 14.12 -18.71
C LEU A 105 6.27 13.23 -19.77
N ARG A 106 4.97 12.95 -19.64
CA ARG A 106 4.22 12.19 -20.66
C ARG A 106 4.23 12.89 -21.99
N GLN A 107 3.93 14.20 -22.01
CA GLN A 107 3.96 14.99 -23.22
C GLN A 107 5.37 15.08 -23.83
N ALA A 108 6.38 15.33 -23.00
CA ALA A 108 7.77 15.36 -23.45
C ALA A 108 8.22 14.03 -24.09
N LEU A 109 7.74 12.90 -23.60
CA LEU A 109 8.02 11.58 -24.19
C LEU A 109 7.30 11.42 -25.54
N ILE A 110 6.07 11.89 -25.68
CA ILE A 110 5.32 11.85 -26.94
C ILE A 110 6.01 12.74 -27.96
N ASP A 111 6.32 13.99 -27.61
CA ASP A 111 7.02 14.96 -28.49
C ASP A 111 8.35 14.39 -28.96
N ARG A 112 9.11 13.75 -28.06
CA ARG A 112 10.35 13.09 -28.43
C ARG A 112 10.12 11.93 -29.38
N GLY A 113 9.05 11.18 -29.23
CA GLY A 113 8.66 10.13 -30.16
C GLY A 113 8.39 10.63 -31.57
N ASP A 114 7.81 11.83 -31.70
CA ASP A 114 7.54 12.47 -32.99
C ASP A 114 8.79 12.92 -33.72
N GLU A 115 9.88 13.23 -33.00
CA GLU A 115 11.18 13.59 -33.58
C GLU A 115 12.00 12.37 -34.04
N MET A 116 11.60 11.16 -33.67
CA MET A 116 12.35 9.93 -33.96
C MET A 116 12.00 9.38 -35.35
N ASN A 117 12.98 8.78 -36.01
CA ASN A 117 12.76 8.03 -37.24
C ASN A 117 12.40 6.57 -36.91
N TRP A 118 11.14 6.22 -37.15
CA TRP A 118 10.59 4.89 -36.83
C TRP A 118 10.73 3.91 -37.99
N VAL A 119 11.38 2.78 -37.77
CA VAL A 119 11.50 1.68 -38.75
C VAL A 119 11.07 0.36 -38.12
N PRO A 120 9.95 -0.21 -38.56
CA PRO A 120 8.94 0.34 -39.49
C PRO A 120 8.10 1.45 -38.84
N SER A 121 7.49 2.32 -39.65
CA SER A 121 6.79 3.53 -39.20
C SER A 121 5.66 3.27 -38.20
N TYR A 122 4.95 2.14 -38.27
CA TYR A 122 3.87 1.80 -37.34
C TYR A 122 4.33 1.65 -35.88
N MET A 123 5.62 1.52 -35.62
CA MET A 123 6.16 1.44 -34.25
C MET A 123 5.97 2.74 -33.48
N GLN A 124 5.85 3.87 -34.18
CA GLN A 124 5.49 5.15 -33.56
C GLN A 124 4.12 5.07 -32.86
N THR A 125 3.10 4.52 -33.54
CA THR A 125 1.77 4.35 -32.94
C THR A 125 1.82 3.46 -31.70
N ARG A 126 2.60 2.38 -31.72
CA ARG A 126 2.79 1.52 -30.55
C ARG A 126 3.45 2.23 -29.39
N TYR A 127 4.48 3.03 -29.68
CA TYR A 127 5.16 3.84 -28.68
C TYR A 127 4.20 4.84 -28.03
N THR A 128 3.50 5.63 -28.83
CA THR A 128 2.55 6.63 -28.35
C THR A 128 1.45 5.98 -27.49
N SER A 129 0.82 4.91 -27.99
CA SER A 129 -0.21 4.18 -27.24
C SER A 129 0.32 3.60 -25.91
N TRP A 130 1.59 3.17 -25.88
CA TRP A 130 2.22 2.69 -24.63
C TRP A 130 2.40 3.85 -23.64
N ILE A 131 2.89 5.02 -24.09
CA ILE A 131 3.05 6.20 -23.22
C ILE A 131 1.71 6.69 -22.69
N GLU A 132 0.69 6.77 -23.54
CA GLU A 132 -0.67 7.16 -23.15
C GLU A 132 -1.30 6.21 -22.14
N GLY A 133 -0.99 4.91 -22.25
CA GLY A 133 -1.47 3.87 -21.35
C GLY A 133 -0.75 3.80 -19.99
N LEU A 134 0.30 4.58 -19.76
CA LEU A 134 0.99 4.60 -18.47
C LEU A 134 0.09 5.19 -17.38
N ASN A 135 -0.05 4.47 -16.26
CA ASN A 135 -0.93 4.86 -15.15
C ASN A 135 -0.21 5.04 -13.81
N GLY A 136 1.11 4.99 -13.80
CA GLY A 136 1.94 5.17 -12.60
C GLY A 136 3.42 5.05 -12.93
N ASP A 137 4.26 5.43 -11.96
CA ASP A 137 5.70 5.28 -12.07
C ASP A 137 6.12 3.81 -12.05
N TRP A 138 7.25 3.50 -12.65
CA TRP A 138 7.74 2.13 -12.75
C TRP A 138 8.44 1.68 -11.47
N LEU A 139 7.82 0.75 -10.76
CA LEU A 139 8.41 0.09 -9.60
C LEU A 139 9.53 -0.86 -10.04
N ILE A 140 10.77 -0.53 -9.71
CA ILE A 140 11.95 -1.31 -10.10
C ILE A 140 12.54 -2.15 -8.97
N SER A 141 12.31 -1.79 -7.72
CA SER A 141 12.82 -2.55 -6.57
C SER A 141 12.02 -3.83 -6.32
N ARG A 142 12.70 -4.82 -5.79
CA ARG A 142 12.12 -6.07 -5.31
C ARG A 142 12.66 -6.36 -3.92
N GLN A 143 11.82 -6.95 -3.06
CA GLN A 143 12.20 -7.32 -1.68
C GLN A 143 12.79 -8.73 -1.61
N ARG A 144 13.41 -9.18 -2.68
CA ARG A 144 14.09 -10.48 -2.76
C ARG A 144 15.56 -10.26 -3.08
N PHE A 145 16.42 -11.04 -2.47
CA PHE A 145 17.81 -11.11 -2.89
C PHE A 145 17.88 -11.62 -4.33
N PHE A 146 18.68 -10.94 -5.12
CA PHE A 146 18.94 -11.31 -6.51
C PHE A 146 20.33 -11.91 -6.62
N GLY A 147 20.44 -12.98 -7.41
CA GLY A 147 21.68 -13.65 -7.70
C GLY A 147 21.54 -15.18 -7.58
N VAL A 148 22.54 -15.87 -8.07
CA VAL A 148 22.72 -17.30 -7.87
C VAL A 148 23.47 -17.48 -6.56
N PRO A 149 22.94 -18.26 -5.59
CA PRO A 149 23.62 -18.54 -4.34
C PRO A 149 24.90 -19.34 -4.54
#